data_dbb3e09c22c883fb905dda85790ebf0f
#
_entry.id   dbb3e09c22c883fb905dda85790ebf0f
#
_cell.length_a   1.000
_cell.length_b   1.000
_cell.length_c   1.000
_cell.angle_alpha   90.00
_cell.angle_beta   90.00
_cell.angle_gamma   90.00
#
_symmetry.space_group_name_H-M   'P 1'
#
loop_
_entity.id
_entity.type
_entity.pdbx_description
1 polymer ?
#
loop_
_entity_poly.entity_id
_entity_poly.type
_entity_poly.pdbx_seq_one_letter_code
_entity_poly.pdbx_strand_id
1 'polypeptide(L)'
;IIFFAVFIWRKGEVMVIGGVEYSSLIQATAIFVPLMIASTFIGWLVNGHLSKVQVLTLVLVIFFGALTVLLNDERFFKMKPTLIYVLFGAAITYGQMRGKGYLKALLGERVPMEDIGWQLISRRLAMFFFALAALNEIIWRTQSSETWVYFKTFGLTSAVFIFMILQYPILKKYGRMDEL
;
A
#
# COMPACT_ATOMS: atom_id res chain seq x y z
N ILE A 1 -10.99 3.86 -11.67
CA ILE A 1 -12.09 3.60 -12.61
C ILE A 1 -11.54 3.01 -13.92
N ILE A 2 -10.61 3.67 -14.64
CA ILE A 2 -10.06 3.21 -15.94
C ILE A 2 -9.46 1.79 -15.83
N PHE A 3 -8.63 1.53 -14.82
CA PHE A 3 -8.06 0.21 -14.58
C PHE A 3 -9.14 -0.89 -14.47
N PHE A 4 -10.17 -0.63 -13.67
CA PHE A 4 -11.28 -1.59 -13.50
C PHE A 4 -12.10 -1.75 -14.77
N ALA A 5 -12.33 -0.67 -15.52
CA ALA A 5 -13.05 -0.73 -16.78
C ALA A 5 -12.32 -1.60 -17.80
N VAL A 6 -11.00 -1.40 -17.97
CA VAL A 6 -10.17 -2.21 -18.87
C VAL A 6 -10.10 -3.66 -18.37
N PHE A 7 -9.92 -3.88 -17.07
CA PHE A 7 -9.88 -5.20 -16.46
C PHE A 7 -11.19 -5.98 -16.70
N ILE A 8 -12.36 -5.34 -16.49
CA ILE A 8 -13.65 -5.98 -16.69
C ILE A 8 -13.90 -6.24 -18.18
N TRP A 9 -13.57 -5.29 -19.04
CA TRP A 9 -13.74 -5.43 -20.49
C TRP A 9 -12.89 -6.60 -21.05
N ARG A 10 -11.68 -6.80 -20.52
CA ARG A 10 -10.75 -7.86 -20.93
C ARG A 10 -10.82 -9.11 -20.07
N LYS A 11 -11.82 -9.21 -19.17
CA LYS A 11 -11.95 -10.32 -18.24
C LYS A 11 -12.14 -11.65 -19.00
N GLY A 12 -11.21 -12.56 -18.75
CA GLY A 12 -11.19 -13.89 -19.40
C GLY A 12 -10.46 -13.95 -20.75
N GLU A 13 -10.00 -12.81 -21.28
CA GLU A 13 -9.16 -12.80 -22.48
C GLU A 13 -7.69 -12.92 -22.10
N VAL A 14 -7.02 -13.89 -22.73
CA VAL A 14 -5.56 -14.05 -22.67
C VAL A 14 -4.97 -13.52 -23.96
N MET A 15 -4.07 -12.57 -23.87
CA MET A 15 -3.33 -12.07 -25.04
C MET A 15 -2.00 -12.79 -25.13
N VAL A 16 -1.73 -13.37 -26.29
CA VAL A 16 -0.45 -14.04 -26.55
C VAL A 16 0.43 -13.11 -27.39
N ILE A 17 1.56 -12.67 -26.85
CA ILE A 17 2.55 -11.86 -27.56
C ILE A 17 3.90 -12.57 -27.47
N GLY A 18 4.49 -12.89 -28.60
CA GLY A 18 5.80 -13.57 -28.65
C GLY A 18 5.81 -14.96 -27.99
N GLY A 19 4.66 -15.65 -27.92
CA GLY A 19 4.54 -16.96 -27.26
C GLY A 19 4.34 -16.88 -25.73
N VAL A 20 4.21 -15.68 -25.16
CA VAL A 20 3.94 -15.46 -23.72
C VAL A 20 2.48 -15.05 -23.54
N GLU A 21 1.79 -15.73 -22.64
CA GLU A 21 0.39 -15.45 -22.29
C GLU A 21 0.33 -14.32 -21.23
N TYR A 22 -0.46 -13.29 -21.53
CA TYR A 22 -0.68 -12.15 -20.64
C TYR A 22 -2.12 -12.14 -20.14
N SER A 23 -2.31 -12.27 -18.84
CA SER A 23 -3.63 -12.21 -18.20
C SER A 23 -4.27 -10.84 -18.34
N SER A 24 -5.61 -10.76 -18.22
CA SER A 24 -6.37 -9.50 -18.25
C SER A 24 -5.87 -8.45 -17.24
N LEU A 25 -5.34 -8.89 -16.10
CA LEU A 25 -4.75 -8.01 -15.09
C LEU A 25 -3.48 -7.32 -15.61
N ILE A 26 -2.63 -8.06 -16.29
CA ILE A 26 -1.37 -7.52 -16.84
C ILE A 26 -1.66 -6.57 -18.00
N GLN A 27 -2.61 -6.92 -18.85
CA GLN A 27 -3.08 -6.06 -19.92
C GLN A 27 -3.64 -4.73 -19.39
N ALA A 28 -4.50 -4.78 -18.35
CA ALA A 28 -5.04 -3.60 -17.69
C ALA A 28 -3.93 -2.74 -17.06
N THR A 29 -2.91 -3.36 -16.47
CA THR A 29 -1.76 -2.66 -15.90
C THR A 29 -0.92 -1.99 -16.98
N ALA A 30 -0.64 -2.69 -18.08
CA ALA A 30 0.13 -2.18 -19.20
C ALA A 30 -0.52 -0.95 -19.88
N ILE A 31 -1.84 -0.89 -19.87
CA ILE A 31 -2.60 0.29 -20.38
C ILE A 31 -2.66 1.39 -19.32
N PHE A 32 -2.90 1.03 -18.07
CA PHE A 32 -3.12 1.98 -16.98
C PHE A 32 -1.86 2.79 -16.64
N VAL A 33 -0.68 2.17 -16.61
CA VAL A 33 0.57 2.85 -16.24
C VAL A 33 0.91 4.00 -17.18
N PRO A 34 0.94 3.83 -18.51
CA PRO A 34 1.16 4.96 -19.44
C PRO A 34 0.12 6.06 -19.33
N LEU A 35 -1.15 5.71 -19.16
CA LEU A 35 -2.22 6.69 -19.00
C LEU A 35 -2.05 7.50 -17.71
N MET A 36 -1.63 6.88 -16.64
CA MET A 36 -1.35 7.57 -15.38
C MET A 36 -0.14 8.50 -15.50
N ILE A 37 0.93 8.08 -16.18
CA ILE A 37 2.09 8.93 -16.48
C ILE A 37 1.64 10.15 -17.28
N ALA A 38 0.90 9.95 -18.36
CA ALA A 38 0.40 11.02 -19.21
C ALA A 38 -0.50 11.99 -18.44
N SER A 39 -1.44 11.47 -17.65
CA SER A 39 -2.33 12.29 -16.80
C SER A 39 -1.56 13.12 -15.78
N THR A 40 -0.55 12.53 -15.14
CA THR A 40 0.28 13.24 -14.15
C THR A 40 1.12 14.32 -14.84
N PHE A 41 1.66 14.03 -16.03
CA PHE A 41 2.42 14.98 -16.84
C PHE A 41 1.57 16.16 -17.29
N ILE A 42 0.35 15.92 -17.80
CA ILE A 42 -0.61 16.96 -18.16
C ILE A 42 -0.96 17.80 -16.93
N GLY A 43 -1.24 17.16 -15.79
CA GLY A 43 -1.51 17.86 -14.53
C GLY A 43 -0.36 18.74 -14.08
N TRP A 44 0.88 18.32 -14.29
CA TRP A 44 2.06 19.14 -14.04
C TRP A 44 2.15 20.36 -14.99
N LEU A 45 1.89 20.16 -16.27
CA LEU A 45 1.91 21.27 -17.25
C LEU A 45 0.84 22.33 -16.94
N VAL A 46 -0.33 21.91 -16.45
CA VAL A 46 -1.44 22.83 -16.12
C VAL A 46 -1.20 23.56 -14.80
N ASN A 47 -0.73 22.86 -13.78
CA ASN A 47 -0.64 23.40 -12.42
C ASN A 47 0.77 23.92 -12.05
N GLY A 48 1.79 23.65 -12.88
CA GLY A 48 3.18 24.07 -12.67
C GLY A 48 3.90 23.34 -11.52
N HIS A 49 3.22 22.50 -10.74
CA HIS A 49 3.82 21.75 -9.64
C HIS A 49 3.16 20.38 -9.43
N LEU A 50 3.92 19.45 -8.86
CA LEU A 50 3.42 18.14 -8.40
C LEU A 50 3.47 18.07 -6.87
N SER A 51 2.43 17.54 -6.26
CA SER A 51 2.46 17.26 -4.83
C SER A 51 3.37 16.06 -4.53
N LYS A 52 3.96 16.02 -3.33
CA LYS A 52 4.81 14.91 -2.90
C LYS A 52 4.08 13.56 -2.96
N VAL A 53 2.77 13.57 -2.68
CA VAL A 53 1.91 12.38 -2.76
C VAL A 53 1.74 11.92 -4.21
N GLN A 54 1.53 12.82 -5.16
CA GLN A 54 1.42 12.48 -6.59
C GLN A 54 2.73 11.86 -7.12
N VAL A 55 3.88 12.44 -6.78
CA VAL A 55 5.19 11.89 -7.16
C VAL A 55 5.40 10.49 -6.56
N LEU A 56 5.14 10.32 -5.27
CA LEU A 56 5.27 9.03 -4.61
C LEU A 56 4.34 7.98 -5.24
N THR A 57 3.09 8.34 -5.49
CA THR A 57 2.12 7.46 -6.14
C THR A 57 2.58 7.07 -7.53
N LEU A 58 3.05 8.02 -8.33
CA LEU A 58 3.56 7.76 -9.67
C LEU A 58 4.74 6.79 -9.66
N VAL A 59 5.73 7.03 -8.78
CA VAL A 59 6.90 6.15 -8.62
C VAL A 59 6.47 4.73 -8.24
N LEU A 60 5.57 4.58 -7.26
CA LEU A 60 5.07 3.27 -6.84
C LEU A 60 4.31 2.56 -7.97
N VAL A 61 3.46 3.27 -8.71
CA VAL A 61 2.69 2.68 -9.81
C VAL A 61 3.59 2.27 -10.97
N ILE A 62 4.58 3.09 -11.35
CA ILE A 62 5.55 2.71 -12.38
C ILE A 62 6.36 1.50 -11.94
N PHE A 63 6.90 1.51 -10.73
CA PHE A 63 7.70 0.43 -10.20
C PHE A 63 6.93 -0.90 -10.15
N PHE A 64 5.77 -0.91 -9.50
CA PHE A 64 4.97 -2.13 -9.37
C PHE A 64 4.28 -2.52 -10.68
N GLY A 65 3.92 -1.56 -11.52
CA GLY A 65 3.35 -1.81 -12.85
C GLY A 65 4.37 -2.46 -13.78
N ALA A 66 5.56 -1.89 -13.88
CA ALA A 66 6.66 -2.46 -14.67
C ALA A 66 7.00 -3.87 -14.19
N LEU A 67 7.13 -4.06 -12.89
CA LEU A 67 7.41 -5.36 -12.30
C LEU A 67 6.29 -6.38 -12.59
N THR A 68 5.03 -5.95 -12.64
CA THR A 68 3.88 -6.82 -13.00
C THR A 68 3.95 -7.29 -14.44
N VAL A 69 4.32 -6.39 -15.36
CA VAL A 69 4.41 -6.71 -16.78
C VAL A 69 5.65 -7.55 -17.08
N LEU A 70 6.80 -7.21 -16.48
CA LEU A 70 8.08 -7.89 -16.73
C LEU A 70 8.12 -9.32 -16.18
N LEU A 71 7.57 -9.52 -14.98
CA LEU A 71 7.63 -10.82 -14.33
C LEU A 71 6.51 -11.76 -14.79
N ASN A 72 5.40 -11.23 -15.30
CA ASN A 72 4.23 -12.00 -15.79
C ASN A 72 3.87 -13.20 -14.90
N ASP A 73 4.04 -13.06 -13.58
CA ASP A 73 3.88 -14.14 -12.61
C ASP A 73 2.81 -13.75 -11.57
N GLU A 74 1.79 -14.59 -11.41
CA GLU A 74 0.76 -14.42 -10.37
C GLU A 74 1.36 -14.39 -8.97
N ARG A 75 2.48 -15.08 -8.73
CA ARG A 75 3.19 -15.09 -7.45
C ARG A 75 3.64 -13.70 -7.08
N PHE A 76 4.16 -12.95 -8.05
CA PHE A 76 4.59 -11.58 -7.84
C PHE A 76 3.41 -10.67 -7.43
N PHE A 77 2.23 -10.87 -8.02
CA PHE A 77 1.03 -10.15 -7.62
C PHE A 77 0.68 -10.38 -6.14
N LYS A 78 0.83 -11.62 -5.66
CA LYS A 78 0.59 -11.99 -4.27
C LYS A 78 1.67 -11.48 -3.30
N MET A 79 2.89 -11.24 -3.79
CA MET A 79 4.00 -10.67 -3.01
C MET A 79 3.91 -9.15 -2.84
N LYS A 80 3.19 -8.42 -3.70
CA LYS A 80 3.08 -6.95 -3.62
C LYS A 80 2.71 -6.44 -2.23
N PRO A 81 1.67 -6.98 -1.55
CA PRO A 81 1.35 -6.54 -0.19
C PRO A 81 2.52 -6.69 0.79
N THR A 82 3.25 -7.81 0.72
CA THR A 82 4.44 -8.02 1.56
C THR A 82 5.46 -6.91 1.39
N LEU A 83 5.81 -6.59 0.14
CA LEU A 83 6.80 -5.54 -0.16
C LEU A 83 6.35 -4.18 0.37
N ILE A 84 5.07 -3.84 0.19
CA ILE A 84 4.50 -2.59 0.69
C ILE A 84 4.54 -2.53 2.22
N TYR A 85 4.15 -3.60 2.90
CA TYR A 85 4.14 -3.66 4.36
C TYR A 85 5.57 -3.60 4.93
N VAL A 86 6.52 -4.32 4.34
CA VAL A 86 7.94 -4.22 4.74
C VAL A 86 8.46 -2.81 4.54
N LEU A 87 8.14 -2.16 3.42
CA LEU A 87 8.57 -0.79 3.14
C LEU A 87 8.03 0.19 4.19
N PHE A 88 6.74 0.12 4.51
CA PHE A 88 6.14 1.01 5.52
C PHE A 88 6.67 0.71 6.93
N GLY A 89 6.78 -0.56 7.30
CA GLY A 89 7.37 -0.96 8.59
C GLY A 89 8.80 -0.45 8.73
N ALA A 90 9.62 -0.62 7.69
CA ALA A 90 11.00 -0.16 7.66
C ALA A 90 11.10 1.38 7.70
N ALA A 91 10.27 2.09 6.94
CA ALA A 91 10.26 3.55 6.92
C ALA A 91 9.91 4.14 8.30
N ILE A 92 8.89 3.58 8.97
CA ILE A 92 8.50 4.01 10.32
C ILE A 92 9.62 3.72 11.32
N THR A 93 10.20 2.52 11.26
CA THR A 93 11.31 2.11 12.15
C THR A 93 12.51 3.02 11.94
N TYR A 94 12.89 3.27 10.69
CA TYR A 94 13.99 4.16 10.35
C TYR A 94 13.75 5.59 10.86
N GLY A 95 12.53 6.10 10.69
CA GLY A 95 12.15 7.41 11.22
C GLY A 95 12.32 7.50 12.73
N GLN A 96 11.90 6.47 13.46
CA GLN A 96 12.06 6.40 14.91
C GLN A 96 13.55 6.36 15.34
N MET A 97 14.38 5.56 14.65
CA MET A 97 15.81 5.48 14.94
C MET A 97 16.53 6.83 14.71
N ARG A 98 16.04 7.65 13.81
CA ARG A 98 16.56 9.00 13.51
C ARG A 98 15.93 10.09 14.38
N GLY A 99 15.07 9.75 15.34
CA GLY A 99 14.34 10.73 16.15
C GLY A 99 13.29 11.52 15.35
N LYS A 100 13.01 11.12 14.10
CA LYS A 100 12.01 11.76 13.23
C LYS A 100 10.68 11.03 13.36
N GLY A 101 9.74 11.61 14.06
CA GLY A 101 8.38 11.07 14.19
C GLY A 101 7.57 11.25 12.90
N TYR A 102 7.79 10.43 11.88
CA TYR A 102 7.04 10.55 10.61
C TYR A 102 5.54 10.47 10.80
N LEU A 103 5.05 9.61 11.69
CA LEU A 103 3.63 9.52 11.98
C LEU A 103 3.10 10.79 12.65
N LYS A 104 3.86 11.35 13.60
CA LYS A 104 3.56 12.65 14.20
C LYS A 104 3.56 13.77 13.17
N ALA A 105 4.52 13.78 12.25
CA ALA A 105 4.60 14.79 11.19
C ALA A 105 3.41 14.74 10.22
N LEU A 106 2.79 13.57 10.04
CA LEU A 106 1.64 13.38 9.15
C LEU A 106 0.30 13.67 9.84
N LEU A 107 0.16 13.29 11.10
CA LEU A 107 -1.13 13.27 11.81
C LEU A 107 -1.17 14.19 13.04
N GLY A 108 -0.03 14.76 13.45
CA GLY A 108 0.10 15.53 14.68
C GLY A 108 -0.80 16.77 14.76
N GLU A 109 -1.10 17.37 13.60
CA GLU A 109 -2.03 18.52 13.53
C GLU A 109 -3.50 18.11 13.79
N ARG A 110 -3.83 16.84 13.52
CA ARG A 110 -5.21 16.33 13.64
C ARG A 110 -5.45 15.53 14.91
N VAL A 111 -4.40 14.99 15.48
CA VAL A 111 -4.45 14.16 16.68
C VAL A 111 -3.42 14.70 17.68
N PRO A 112 -3.79 15.70 18.49
CA PRO A 112 -2.89 16.22 19.50
C PRO A 112 -2.58 15.14 20.54
N MET A 113 -1.30 14.80 20.68
CA MET A 113 -0.83 13.74 21.55
C MET A 113 0.61 13.98 21.99
N GLU A 114 0.97 13.51 23.18
CA GLU A 114 2.33 13.58 23.69
C GLU A 114 3.33 12.77 22.83
N ASP A 115 4.60 13.18 22.85
CA ASP A 115 5.65 12.52 22.06
C ASP A 115 5.82 11.04 22.40
N ILE A 116 5.64 10.66 23.66
CA ILE A 116 5.68 9.26 24.12
C ILE A 116 4.56 8.45 23.47
N GLY A 117 3.35 9.01 23.37
CA GLY A 117 2.23 8.37 22.69
C GLY A 117 2.51 8.14 21.23
N TRP A 118 3.08 9.13 20.53
CA TRP A 118 3.50 9.01 19.13
C TRP A 118 4.57 7.94 18.92
N GLN A 119 5.55 7.84 19.81
CA GLN A 119 6.59 6.81 19.74
C GLN A 119 6.01 5.40 19.91
N LEU A 120 5.11 5.22 20.89
CA LEU A 120 4.47 3.94 21.16
C LEU A 120 3.59 3.47 19.99
N ILE A 121 2.73 4.38 19.45
CA ILE A 121 1.88 4.05 18.30
C ILE A 121 2.73 3.74 17.07
N SER A 122 3.76 4.54 16.79
CA SER A 122 4.65 4.29 15.65
C SER A 122 5.35 2.94 15.74
N ARG A 123 5.86 2.57 16.94
CA ARG A 123 6.49 1.27 17.15
C ARG A 123 5.50 0.12 16.95
N ARG A 124 4.29 0.23 17.50
CA ARG A 124 3.24 -0.78 17.32
C ARG A 124 2.81 -0.90 15.86
N LEU A 125 2.69 0.24 15.15
CA LEU A 125 2.34 0.26 13.74
C LEU A 125 3.42 -0.39 12.86
N ALA A 126 4.70 -0.13 13.14
CA ALA A 126 5.79 -0.80 12.44
C ALA A 126 5.75 -2.32 12.65
N MET A 127 5.56 -2.79 13.90
CA MET A 127 5.43 -4.21 14.20
C MET A 127 4.20 -4.82 13.52
N PHE A 128 3.07 -4.10 13.47
CA PHE A 128 1.86 -4.51 12.77
C PHE A 128 2.10 -4.70 11.28
N PHE A 129 2.79 -3.77 10.62
CA PHE A 129 3.14 -3.93 9.21
C PHE A 129 4.05 -5.14 8.96
N PHE A 130 5.05 -5.38 9.79
CA PHE A 130 5.89 -6.58 9.66
C PHE A 130 5.09 -7.87 9.90
N ALA A 131 4.16 -7.87 10.85
CA ALA A 131 3.27 -9.01 11.08
C ALA A 131 2.35 -9.27 9.86
N LEU A 132 1.79 -8.21 9.26
CA LEU A 132 1.00 -8.35 8.03
C LEU A 132 1.84 -8.85 6.85
N ALA A 133 3.10 -8.40 6.72
CA ALA A 133 4.01 -8.90 5.70
C ALA A 133 4.27 -10.40 5.88
N ALA A 134 4.58 -10.85 7.09
CA ALA A 134 4.81 -12.26 7.40
C ALA A 134 3.55 -13.11 7.16
N LEU A 135 2.38 -12.63 7.60
CA LEU A 135 1.10 -13.32 7.36
C LEU A 135 0.79 -13.43 5.87
N ASN A 136 0.99 -12.38 5.09
CA ASN A 136 0.79 -12.43 3.65
C ASN A 136 1.70 -13.48 2.99
N GLU A 137 3.00 -13.51 3.36
CA GLU A 137 3.96 -14.51 2.85
C GLU A 137 3.52 -15.94 3.18
N ILE A 138 3.12 -16.20 4.42
CA ILE A 138 2.67 -17.51 4.85
C ILE A 138 1.43 -17.92 4.04
N ILE A 139 0.42 -17.06 3.96
CA ILE A 139 -0.86 -17.40 3.35
C ILE A 139 -0.71 -17.64 1.85
N TRP A 140 -0.05 -16.75 1.11
CA TRP A 140 0.05 -16.94 -0.33
C TRP A 140 0.95 -18.12 -0.73
N ARG A 141 1.88 -18.54 0.13
CA ARG A 141 2.77 -19.70 -0.11
C ARG A 141 2.13 -21.03 0.28
N THR A 142 1.25 -21.03 1.29
CA THR A 142 0.73 -22.28 1.89
C THR A 142 -0.74 -22.55 1.57
N GLN A 143 -1.48 -21.51 1.17
CA GLN A 143 -2.91 -21.61 0.95
C GLN A 143 -3.28 -21.42 -0.52
N SER A 144 -4.53 -21.74 -0.88
CA SER A 144 -5.08 -21.52 -2.21
C SER A 144 -5.17 -20.03 -2.56
N SER A 145 -5.21 -19.71 -3.86
CA SER A 145 -5.43 -18.33 -4.35
C SER A 145 -6.75 -17.76 -3.83
N GLU A 146 -7.76 -18.58 -3.69
CA GLU A 146 -9.07 -18.20 -3.15
C GLU A 146 -8.97 -17.80 -1.68
N THR A 147 -8.30 -18.61 -0.85
CA THR A 147 -8.05 -18.29 0.57
C THR A 147 -7.26 -16.99 0.71
N TRP A 148 -6.27 -16.76 -0.16
CA TRP A 148 -5.51 -15.51 -0.16
C TRP A 148 -6.37 -14.29 -0.50
N VAL A 149 -7.31 -14.40 -1.45
CA VAL A 149 -8.27 -13.32 -1.77
C VAL A 149 -9.18 -13.01 -0.59
N TYR A 150 -9.71 -14.02 0.10
CA TYR A 150 -10.51 -13.84 1.32
C TYR A 150 -9.70 -13.17 2.42
N PHE A 151 -8.47 -13.60 2.64
CA PHE A 151 -7.57 -12.96 3.61
C PHE A 151 -7.31 -11.50 3.26
N LYS A 152 -7.01 -11.19 2.00
CA LYS A 152 -6.76 -9.82 1.54
C LYS A 152 -7.98 -8.92 1.73
N THR A 153 -9.17 -9.45 1.47
CA THR A 153 -10.41 -8.65 1.51
C THR A 153 -10.93 -8.47 2.93
N PHE A 154 -11.05 -9.55 3.68
CA PHE A 154 -11.67 -9.55 5.00
C PHE A 154 -10.65 -9.59 6.14
N GLY A 155 -9.62 -10.41 6.01
CA GLY A 155 -8.60 -10.58 7.03
C GLY A 155 -7.81 -9.30 7.30
N LEU A 156 -7.34 -8.63 6.26
CA LEU A 156 -6.60 -7.36 6.42
C LEU A 156 -7.50 -6.25 6.97
N THR A 157 -8.72 -6.14 6.47
CA THR A 157 -9.68 -5.14 6.98
C THR A 157 -9.94 -5.37 8.47
N SER A 158 -10.25 -6.60 8.87
CA SER A 158 -10.45 -6.96 10.28
C SER A 158 -9.21 -6.70 11.13
N ALA A 159 -8.02 -7.04 10.64
CA ALA A 159 -6.76 -6.80 11.34
C ALA A 159 -6.51 -5.30 11.60
N VAL A 160 -6.82 -4.43 10.61
CA VAL A 160 -6.71 -2.98 10.77
C VAL A 160 -7.68 -2.48 11.84
N PHE A 161 -8.94 -2.91 11.82
CA PHE A 161 -9.92 -2.52 12.85
C PHE A 161 -9.48 -2.97 14.24
N ILE A 162 -9.04 -4.22 14.40
CA ILE A 162 -8.52 -4.74 15.68
C ILE A 162 -7.31 -3.91 16.12
N PHE A 163 -6.38 -3.64 15.20
CA PHE A 163 -5.22 -2.80 15.51
C PHE A 163 -5.64 -1.42 16.03
N MET A 164 -6.59 -0.76 15.37
CA MET A 164 -7.09 0.56 15.78
C MET A 164 -7.70 0.52 17.18
N ILE A 165 -8.53 -0.49 17.48
CA ILE A 165 -9.11 -0.68 18.81
C ILE A 165 -8.03 -0.85 19.88
N LEU A 166 -6.99 -1.63 19.59
CA LEU A 166 -5.86 -1.86 20.49
C LEU A 166 -5.00 -0.60 20.75
N GLN A 167 -5.13 0.46 19.94
CA GLN A 167 -4.47 1.74 20.21
C GLN A 167 -5.25 2.64 21.15
N TYR A 168 -6.54 2.37 21.40
CA TYR A 168 -7.40 3.18 22.26
C TYR A 168 -6.79 3.49 23.65
N PRO A 169 -6.18 2.54 24.40
CA PRO A 169 -5.55 2.83 25.68
C PRO A 169 -4.41 3.85 25.59
N ILE A 170 -3.63 3.85 24.49
CA ILE A 170 -2.56 4.82 24.27
C ILE A 170 -3.17 6.19 23.98
N LEU A 171 -4.17 6.25 23.10
CA LEU A 171 -4.87 7.47 22.76
C LEU A 171 -5.53 8.09 24.01
N LYS A 172 -6.16 7.27 24.86
CA LYS A 172 -6.76 7.74 26.12
C LYS A 172 -5.72 8.26 27.11
N LYS A 173 -4.54 7.64 27.17
CA LYS A 173 -3.51 8.00 28.18
C LYS A 173 -2.67 9.20 27.76
N TYR A 174 -2.34 9.33 26.49
CA TYR A 174 -1.39 10.31 25.96
C TYR A 174 -2.02 11.32 25.00
N GLY A 175 -3.29 11.14 24.63
CA GLY A 175 -4.02 12.09 23.80
C GLY A 175 -4.40 13.32 24.60
N ARG A 176 -4.33 14.49 23.97
CA ARG A 176 -4.75 15.79 24.49
C ARG A 176 -6.04 16.20 23.81
N MET A 177 -7.10 15.40 24.06
CA MET A 177 -8.40 15.61 23.41
C MET A 177 -9.08 16.92 23.88
N ASP A 178 -8.60 17.50 24.99
CA ASP A 178 -9.12 18.75 25.56
C ASP A 178 -8.60 20.00 24.78
N GLU A 179 -7.66 19.80 23.82
CA GLU A 179 -7.09 20.85 22.98
C GLU A 179 -7.76 20.95 21.59
N LEU A 180 -8.79 20.14 21.31
CA LEU A 180 -9.61 20.20 20.10
C LEU A 180 -10.89 21.00 20.31
#